data_e47ac6b98cb1e14c43dac92287889b33
#
_entry.id   e47ac6b98cb1e14c43dac92287889b33
#
_cell.length_a   1.000
_cell.length_b   1.000
_cell.length_c   1.000
_cell.angle_alpha   90.00
_cell.angle_beta   90.00
_cell.angle_gamma   90.00
#
_symmetry.space_group_name_H-M   'P 1'
#
loop_
_entity.id
_entity.type
_entity.pdbx_description
1 polymer ?
#
loop_
_entity_poly.entity_id
_entity_poly.type
_entity_poly.pdbx_seq_one_letter_code
_entity_poly.pdbx_strand_id
1 'polypeptide(L)'
;MPELSDRQAEVLRELLGGATTREEIADALDISKSTVSDHLSGIDNAGFEIHKERDGNSTIYTLGDAPDDPVDTTDSDDESGALPDLSDTPVADTDPDVSDLTDTERRLARELQTGRSLDELTDTLEDRPGVITERLRDLRRRGWHVYIDESAEHIAIEGDSTLRSSEHIGTRTRKANKWWEQRHNQLVREYKGLGDVPSSVDADADPDTEDWVLHLTDIHAGDFVRQDDGTVVYEPDLIPDVIDYATRRSLHLADLHGADYDTAYILAGGDWVTGEGVYEGQLENGDVQAFMDEQIDILHDPVRRLIEAYAERFENVEVVCQVGNHGKSRASGTSKQNNGDLIAYKNIRSTIATIQDKYDDLQNVAMKIGEARPYRNFQMRDGKVTGHLRHGQDRDPQASTSARLKEWMSTLLDHDFDLAYLGHHHVTGMIPWDGPPIVATGSPKPSGEFVERLGVGVPSRYQSIASCHGVSDAGMTGFYPIDDRAFQRR
;
A
#
# COMPACT_ATOMS: atom_id res chain seq x y z
N MET A 1 29.85 7.98 -26.07
CA MET A 1 29.61 6.96 -25.03
C MET A 1 28.48 7.47 -24.17
N PRO A 2 27.49 6.66 -23.81
CA PRO A 2 26.46 7.11 -22.88
C PRO A 2 27.13 7.61 -21.60
N GLU A 3 26.73 8.78 -21.11
CA GLU A 3 27.30 9.36 -19.90
C GLU A 3 26.83 8.54 -18.69
N LEU A 4 27.75 7.74 -18.17
CA LEU A 4 27.55 7.10 -16.86
C LEU A 4 27.81 8.14 -15.77
N SER A 5 27.03 8.13 -14.72
CA SER A 5 27.35 8.89 -13.52
C SER A 5 28.68 8.41 -12.91
N ASP A 6 29.36 9.27 -12.16
CA ASP A 6 30.64 8.93 -11.53
C ASP A 6 30.58 7.60 -10.75
N ARG A 7 29.48 7.36 -10.02
CA ARG A 7 29.26 6.12 -9.28
C ARG A 7 29.01 4.89 -10.17
N GLN A 8 28.31 5.05 -11.28
CA GLN A 8 28.13 3.97 -12.27
C GLN A 8 29.47 3.64 -12.93
N ALA A 9 30.30 4.64 -13.21
CA ALA A 9 31.65 4.43 -13.74
C ALA A 9 32.58 3.73 -12.74
N GLU A 10 32.41 3.95 -11.42
CA GLU A 10 33.13 3.21 -10.38
C GLU A 10 32.68 1.75 -10.33
N VAL A 11 31.39 1.46 -10.32
CA VAL A 11 30.85 0.08 -10.36
C VAL A 11 31.30 -0.65 -11.62
N LEU A 12 31.30 0.01 -12.78
CA LEU A 12 31.80 -0.57 -14.02
C LEU A 12 33.30 -0.91 -13.95
N ARG A 13 34.11 -0.03 -13.31
CA ARG A 13 35.53 -0.29 -13.10
C ARG A 13 35.81 -1.49 -12.19
N GLU A 14 35.01 -1.69 -11.15
CA GLU A 14 35.10 -2.86 -10.28
C GLU A 14 34.77 -4.16 -11.03
N LEU A 15 33.71 -4.15 -11.86
CA LEU A 15 33.39 -5.28 -12.75
C LEU A 15 34.53 -5.61 -13.73
N LEU A 16 35.14 -4.59 -14.35
CA LEU A 16 36.30 -4.75 -15.23
C LEU A 16 37.55 -5.20 -14.46
N GLY A 17 37.64 -4.84 -13.18
CA GLY A 17 38.71 -5.25 -12.25
C GLY A 17 38.59 -6.69 -11.75
N GLY A 18 37.49 -7.38 -12.07
CA GLY A 18 37.29 -8.79 -11.74
C GLY A 18 36.37 -9.05 -10.54
N ALA A 19 35.73 -8.03 -9.96
CA ALA A 19 34.63 -8.22 -9.02
C ALA A 19 33.42 -8.76 -9.76
N THR A 20 32.89 -9.90 -9.31
CA THR A 20 31.82 -10.61 -10.02
C THR A 20 30.51 -10.67 -9.26
N THR A 21 30.51 -10.34 -7.97
CA THR A 21 29.32 -10.38 -7.12
C THR A 21 28.96 -8.99 -6.57
N ARG A 22 27.67 -8.79 -6.25
CA ARG A 22 27.24 -7.55 -5.60
C ARG A 22 27.92 -7.31 -4.26
N GLU A 23 28.34 -8.36 -3.58
CA GLU A 23 29.05 -8.28 -2.30
C GLU A 23 30.44 -7.73 -2.48
N GLU A 24 31.20 -8.26 -3.42
CA GLU A 24 32.54 -7.78 -3.75
C GLU A 24 32.54 -6.32 -4.19
N ILE A 25 31.60 -5.92 -5.04
CA ILE A 25 31.46 -4.54 -5.51
C ILE A 25 31.03 -3.61 -4.36
N ALA A 26 30.08 -4.05 -3.52
CA ALA A 26 29.60 -3.31 -2.37
C ALA A 26 30.73 -3.04 -1.36
N ASP A 27 31.53 -4.06 -1.06
CA ASP A 27 32.67 -3.97 -0.14
C ASP A 27 33.80 -3.10 -0.71
N ALA A 28 34.08 -3.20 -2.02
CA ALA A 28 35.12 -2.40 -2.67
C ALA A 28 34.78 -0.90 -2.71
N LEU A 29 33.50 -0.54 -2.84
CA LEU A 29 33.05 0.85 -2.98
C LEU A 29 32.43 1.43 -1.71
N ASP A 30 32.36 0.67 -0.62
CA ASP A 30 31.71 1.03 0.65
C ASP A 30 30.26 1.53 0.45
N ILE A 31 29.45 0.73 -0.29
CA ILE A 31 28.04 1.00 -0.58
C ILE A 31 27.17 -0.22 -0.31
N SER A 32 25.85 -0.03 -0.24
CA SER A 32 24.93 -1.17 -0.01
C SER A 32 24.77 -2.06 -1.25
N LYS A 33 24.48 -3.36 -1.05
CA LYS A 33 24.18 -4.31 -2.14
C LYS A 33 22.97 -3.89 -2.99
N SER A 34 22.01 -3.15 -2.41
CA SER A 34 20.88 -2.57 -3.14
C SER A 34 21.34 -1.46 -4.08
N THR A 35 22.22 -0.58 -3.59
CA THR A 35 22.79 0.51 -4.39
C THR A 35 23.62 -0.03 -5.57
N VAL A 36 24.36 -1.12 -5.37
CA VAL A 36 25.07 -1.81 -6.47
C VAL A 36 24.07 -2.32 -7.52
N SER A 37 22.95 -2.90 -7.10
CA SER A 37 21.90 -3.37 -8.04
C SER A 37 21.31 -2.24 -8.88
N ASP A 38 21.09 -1.08 -8.27
CA ASP A 38 20.54 0.09 -8.96
C ASP A 38 21.55 0.65 -9.98
N HIS A 39 22.82 0.69 -9.62
CA HIS A 39 23.90 1.11 -10.53
C HIS A 39 24.11 0.13 -11.68
N LEU A 40 24.09 -1.19 -11.42
CA LEU A 40 24.18 -2.22 -12.46
C LEU A 40 23.01 -2.13 -13.46
N SER A 41 21.81 -1.87 -12.98
CA SER A 41 20.65 -1.64 -13.85
C SER A 41 20.79 -0.35 -14.65
N GLY A 42 21.36 0.70 -14.06
CA GLY A 42 21.64 1.95 -14.76
C GLY A 42 22.71 1.81 -15.84
N ILE A 43 23.74 0.99 -15.62
CA ILE A 43 24.81 0.67 -16.60
C ILE A 43 24.25 -0.16 -17.75
N ASP A 44 23.40 -1.15 -17.47
CA ASP A 44 22.70 -1.97 -18.46
C ASP A 44 21.79 -1.10 -19.35
N ASN A 45 21.01 -0.19 -18.73
CA ASN A 45 20.19 0.79 -19.44
C ASN A 45 21.00 1.80 -20.27
N ALA A 46 22.24 2.03 -19.92
CA ALA A 46 23.18 2.88 -20.67
C ALA A 46 23.84 2.14 -21.84
N GLY A 47 23.43 0.90 -22.13
CA GLY A 47 23.85 0.15 -23.31
C GLY A 47 25.08 -0.74 -23.08
N PHE A 48 25.54 -0.91 -21.85
CA PHE A 48 26.56 -1.91 -21.51
C PHE A 48 25.86 -3.23 -21.19
N GLU A 49 26.12 -4.27 -21.95
CA GLU A 49 25.48 -5.56 -21.76
C GLU A 49 25.99 -6.26 -20.49
N ILE A 50 25.12 -6.38 -19.46
CA ILE A 50 25.46 -7.04 -18.20
C ILE A 50 24.79 -8.41 -18.16
N HIS A 51 25.59 -9.45 -18.25
CA HIS A 51 25.13 -10.82 -18.10
C HIS A 51 25.00 -11.19 -16.62
N LYS A 52 23.95 -11.95 -16.30
CA LYS A 52 23.65 -12.44 -14.95
C LYS A 52 23.59 -13.96 -14.96
N GLU A 53 24.50 -14.61 -14.27
CA GLU A 53 24.51 -16.05 -14.12
C GLU A 53 24.34 -16.42 -12.64
N ARG A 54 23.62 -17.50 -12.35
CA ARG A 54 23.38 -17.94 -10.99
C ARG A 54 24.33 -19.09 -10.64
N ASP A 55 25.21 -18.85 -9.67
CA ASP A 55 26.09 -19.89 -9.12
C ASP A 55 25.74 -20.14 -7.64
N GLY A 56 25.04 -21.24 -7.40
CA GLY A 56 24.57 -21.60 -6.07
C GLY A 56 23.62 -20.54 -5.47
N ASN A 57 24.05 -19.94 -4.37
CA ASN A 57 23.30 -18.85 -3.67
C ASN A 57 23.70 -17.44 -4.12
N SER A 58 24.68 -17.29 -4.99
CA SER A 58 25.19 -16.01 -5.48
C SER A 58 24.78 -15.75 -6.93
N THR A 59 24.67 -14.47 -7.30
CA THR A 59 24.50 -14.04 -8.68
C THR A 59 25.82 -13.43 -9.15
N ILE A 60 26.39 -13.99 -10.20
CA ILE A 60 27.62 -13.51 -10.85
C ILE A 60 27.20 -12.53 -11.95
N TYR A 61 27.89 -11.41 -12.01
CA TYR A 61 27.72 -10.38 -13.03
C TYR A 61 28.97 -10.33 -13.89
N THR A 62 28.80 -10.39 -15.21
CA THR A 62 29.89 -10.25 -16.18
C THR A 62 29.49 -9.21 -17.21
N LEU A 63 30.46 -8.45 -17.68
CA LEU A 63 30.25 -7.53 -18.78
C LEU A 63 30.29 -8.33 -20.07
N GLY A 64 29.27 -8.16 -20.92
CA GLY A 64 29.29 -8.62 -22.30
C GLY A 64 30.33 -7.89 -23.13
N ASP A 65 30.47 -8.26 -24.39
CA ASP A 65 31.36 -7.54 -25.32
C ASP A 65 30.98 -6.07 -25.31
N ALA A 66 32.00 -5.21 -25.16
CA ALA A 66 31.79 -3.76 -25.27
C ALA A 66 31.11 -3.48 -26.62
N PRO A 67 30.15 -2.56 -26.70
CA PRO A 67 29.57 -2.16 -27.97
C PRO A 67 30.73 -1.86 -28.91
N ASP A 68 30.73 -2.51 -30.07
CA ASP A 68 31.77 -2.34 -31.09
C ASP A 68 32.14 -0.88 -31.20
N ASP A 69 33.45 -0.60 -31.23
CA ASP A 69 33.98 0.74 -31.42
C ASP A 69 33.18 1.42 -32.54
N PRO A 70 32.82 2.69 -32.36
CA PRO A 70 32.13 3.42 -33.40
C PRO A 70 32.96 3.29 -34.68
N VAL A 71 32.33 2.78 -35.72
CA VAL A 71 32.89 2.77 -37.05
C VAL A 71 33.60 4.09 -37.26
N ASP A 72 34.89 4.00 -37.50
CA ASP A 72 35.76 5.10 -37.87
C ASP A 72 35.18 5.80 -39.09
N THR A 73 34.27 6.73 -38.87
CA THR A 73 33.83 7.68 -39.85
C THR A 73 34.92 8.75 -39.88
N THR A 74 35.97 8.41 -40.65
CA THR A 74 36.91 9.43 -41.11
C THR A 74 36.16 10.65 -41.57
N ASP A 75 36.47 11.77 -40.92
CA ASP A 75 36.46 13.13 -41.37
C ASP A 75 35.71 13.37 -42.71
N SER A 76 34.51 13.88 -42.57
CA SER A 76 34.07 14.95 -43.45
C SER A 76 33.65 16.10 -42.55
N ASP A 77 34.66 16.95 -42.30
CA ASP A 77 34.49 18.26 -41.77
C ASP A 77 33.48 19.07 -42.56
N ASP A 78 32.62 19.78 -41.81
CA ASP A 78 32.12 21.09 -42.13
C ASP A 78 31.25 21.22 -43.41
N GLU A 79 29.99 20.79 -43.31
CA GLU A 79 28.91 21.48 -44.04
C GLU A 79 27.79 21.82 -43.03
N SER A 80 28.00 22.85 -42.22
CA SER A 80 26.94 23.54 -41.51
C SER A 80 25.97 24.13 -42.55
N GLY A 81 24.72 23.66 -42.54
CA GLY A 81 23.64 24.20 -43.35
C GLY A 81 23.19 23.37 -44.56
N ALA A 82 23.86 22.28 -44.91
CA ALA A 82 23.41 21.41 -45.99
C ALA A 82 22.28 20.49 -45.53
N LEU A 83 21.21 20.40 -46.34
CA LEU A 83 20.12 19.45 -46.09
C LEU A 83 20.62 18.00 -46.20
N PRO A 84 20.18 17.07 -45.34
CA PRO A 84 20.63 15.70 -45.39
C PRO A 84 20.14 14.97 -46.63
N ASP A 85 20.98 14.16 -47.24
CA ASP A 85 20.55 13.30 -48.35
C ASP A 85 19.85 12.06 -47.79
N LEU A 86 18.55 11.92 -48.04
CA LEU A 86 17.72 10.78 -47.66
C LEU A 86 17.31 9.92 -48.87
N SER A 87 17.89 10.15 -50.05
CA SER A 87 17.50 9.49 -51.29
C SER A 87 17.79 7.97 -51.29
N ASP A 88 18.75 7.55 -50.49
CA ASP A 88 19.18 6.17 -50.32
C ASP A 88 18.27 5.35 -49.39
N THR A 89 17.36 6.00 -48.69
CA THR A 89 16.50 5.37 -47.69
C THR A 89 15.03 5.61 -48.03
N PRO A 90 14.38 4.73 -48.81
CA PRO A 90 12.97 4.84 -49.12
C PRO A 90 12.12 4.66 -47.83
N VAL A 91 10.96 5.31 -47.81
CA VAL A 91 9.98 5.08 -46.72
C VAL A 91 9.44 3.65 -46.83
N ALA A 92 9.49 2.91 -45.78
CA ALA A 92 8.97 1.54 -45.78
C ALA A 92 7.42 1.55 -45.91
N ASP A 93 6.90 0.55 -46.61
CA ASP A 93 5.44 0.34 -46.75
C ASP A 93 4.87 -0.36 -45.53
N THR A 94 4.99 0.31 -44.39
CA THR A 94 4.47 -0.13 -43.09
C THR A 94 3.76 1.03 -42.43
N ASP A 95 2.67 0.73 -41.70
CA ASP A 95 2.00 1.76 -40.92
C ASP A 95 2.88 2.17 -39.72
N PRO A 96 3.28 3.46 -39.63
CA PRO A 96 4.14 3.92 -38.54
C PRO A 96 3.44 3.85 -37.19
N ASP A 97 4.08 3.28 -36.16
CA ASP A 97 3.58 3.25 -34.81
C ASP A 97 4.47 4.07 -33.87
N VAL A 98 3.84 5.04 -33.19
CA VAL A 98 4.51 5.91 -32.20
C VAL A 98 5.05 5.12 -31.01
N SER A 99 4.47 3.95 -30.70
CA SER A 99 4.92 3.11 -29.58
C SER A 99 6.31 2.50 -29.83
N ASP A 100 6.72 2.37 -31.10
CA ASP A 100 8.00 1.79 -31.49
C ASP A 100 9.15 2.80 -31.47
N LEU A 101 8.85 4.08 -31.22
CA LEU A 101 9.84 5.14 -31.17
C LEU A 101 10.45 5.27 -29.77
N THR A 102 11.76 5.44 -29.72
CA THR A 102 12.47 5.89 -28.51
C THR A 102 12.06 7.31 -28.13
N ASP A 103 12.35 7.75 -26.92
CA ASP A 103 12.00 9.11 -26.50
C ASP A 103 12.68 10.20 -27.32
N THR A 104 13.91 9.95 -27.77
CA THR A 104 14.66 10.88 -28.62
C THR A 104 14.07 10.92 -30.03
N GLU A 105 13.73 9.78 -30.63
CA GLU A 105 13.05 9.71 -31.91
C GLU A 105 11.67 10.36 -31.88
N ARG A 106 10.92 10.21 -30.79
CA ARG A 106 9.65 10.92 -30.59
C ARG A 106 9.83 12.43 -30.52
N ARG A 107 10.91 12.88 -29.86
CA ARG A 107 11.23 14.30 -29.78
C ARG A 107 11.59 14.84 -31.17
N LEU A 108 12.44 14.13 -31.90
CA LEU A 108 12.77 14.46 -33.30
C LEU A 108 11.52 14.52 -34.19
N ALA A 109 10.70 13.47 -34.16
CA ALA A 109 9.49 13.41 -35.00
C ALA A 109 8.48 14.53 -34.67
N ARG A 110 8.44 15.04 -33.44
CA ARG A 110 7.62 16.20 -33.06
C ARG A 110 8.14 17.51 -33.69
N GLU A 111 9.45 17.73 -33.62
CA GLU A 111 10.06 18.94 -34.20
C GLU A 111 9.82 18.97 -35.72
N LEU A 112 9.88 17.82 -36.39
CA LEU A 112 9.64 17.68 -37.81
C LEU A 112 8.22 18.02 -38.28
N GLN A 113 7.22 18.01 -37.36
CA GLN A 113 5.83 18.39 -37.72
C GLN A 113 5.66 19.85 -38.11
N THR A 114 6.53 20.70 -37.62
CA THR A 114 6.49 22.14 -37.94
C THR A 114 7.49 22.51 -39.03
N GLY A 115 8.25 21.55 -39.53
CA GLY A 115 9.38 21.79 -40.41
C GLY A 115 10.55 22.46 -39.67
N ARG A 116 11.73 21.90 -39.74
CA ARG A 116 12.94 22.41 -39.10
C ARG A 116 14.13 22.29 -40.01
N SER A 117 15.06 23.25 -39.98
CA SER A 117 16.36 23.08 -40.58
C SER A 117 17.21 22.05 -39.83
N LEU A 118 18.24 21.51 -40.42
CA LEU A 118 19.15 20.58 -39.76
C LEU A 118 19.87 21.26 -38.58
N ASP A 119 20.20 22.51 -38.67
CA ASP A 119 20.85 23.30 -37.62
C ASP A 119 19.92 23.49 -36.43
N GLU A 120 18.62 23.82 -36.68
CA GLU A 120 17.63 23.93 -35.59
C GLU A 120 17.41 22.59 -34.88
N LEU A 121 17.44 21.47 -35.62
CA LEU A 121 17.33 20.13 -35.02
C LEU A 121 18.56 19.78 -34.18
N THR A 122 19.75 20.13 -34.70
CA THR A 122 21.03 19.97 -34.01
C THR A 122 21.02 20.70 -32.64
N ASP A 123 20.61 21.97 -32.66
CA ASP A 123 20.53 22.80 -31.46
C ASP A 123 19.46 22.30 -30.47
N THR A 124 18.27 21.91 -31.02
CA THR A 124 17.14 21.50 -30.16
C THR A 124 17.36 20.13 -29.52
N LEU A 125 18.00 19.22 -30.23
CA LEU A 125 18.21 17.83 -29.76
C LEU A 125 19.57 17.64 -29.08
N GLU A 126 20.46 18.63 -29.20
CA GLU A 126 21.83 18.58 -28.70
C GLU A 126 22.66 17.43 -29.34
N ASP A 127 22.31 17.05 -30.58
CA ASP A 127 22.93 15.95 -31.33
C ASP A 127 23.72 16.47 -32.52
N ARG A 128 24.71 15.71 -32.99
CA ARG A 128 25.48 16.05 -34.22
C ARG A 128 24.63 15.85 -35.47
N PRO A 129 24.84 16.63 -36.54
CA PRO A 129 24.11 16.52 -37.82
C PRO A 129 24.01 15.10 -38.40
N GLY A 130 25.12 14.35 -38.35
CA GLY A 130 25.16 12.97 -38.82
C GLY A 130 24.28 12.01 -38.02
N VAL A 131 24.19 12.22 -36.71
CA VAL A 131 23.31 11.43 -35.81
C VAL A 131 21.83 11.71 -36.11
N ILE A 132 21.51 12.98 -36.34
CA ILE A 132 20.14 13.38 -36.73
C ILE A 132 19.79 12.76 -38.07
N THR A 133 20.69 12.84 -39.07
CA THR A 133 20.49 12.24 -40.38
C THR A 133 20.21 10.74 -40.30
N GLU A 134 20.94 10.00 -39.47
CA GLU A 134 20.70 8.56 -39.35
C GLU A 134 19.35 8.28 -38.66
N ARG A 135 18.95 9.05 -37.67
CA ARG A 135 17.62 8.93 -37.08
C ARG A 135 16.49 9.26 -38.04
N LEU A 136 16.70 10.21 -38.96
CA LEU A 136 15.74 10.49 -40.04
C LEU A 136 15.58 9.28 -40.96
N ARG A 137 16.69 8.59 -41.30
CA ARG A 137 16.69 7.35 -42.07
C ARG A 137 15.95 6.23 -41.30
N ASP A 138 16.17 6.10 -39.99
CA ASP A 138 15.48 5.10 -39.17
C ASP A 138 13.97 5.35 -39.09
N LEU A 139 13.54 6.59 -39.00
CA LEU A 139 12.13 6.94 -39.12
C LEU A 139 11.54 6.49 -40.43
N ARG A 140 12.24 6.72 -41.56
CA ARG A 140 11.80 6.26 -42.91
C ARG A 140 11.74 4.74 -43.00
N ARG A 141 12.73 4.01 -42.47
CA ARG A 141 12.73 2.54 -42.41
C ARG A 141 11.56 1.97 -41.62
N ARG A 142 10.98 2.75 -40.67
CA ARG A 142 9.80 2.40 -39.89
C ARG A 142 8.48 2.93 -40.44
N GLY A 143 8.47 3.39 -41.71
CA GLY A 143 7.26 3.83 -42.38
C GLY A 143 6.87 5.29 -42.14
N TRP A 144 7.69 6.07 -41.44
CA TRP A 144 7.44 7.49 -41.24
C TRP A 144 7.81 8.29 -42.49
N HIS A 145 6.88 9.08 -43.01
CA HIS A 145 7.05 9.85 -44.22
C HIS A 145 7.84 11.14 -43.96
N VAL A 146 9.16 10.99 -43.75
CA VAL A 146 10.09 12.12 -43.62
C VAL A 146 10.49 12.60 -45.01
N TYR A 147 10.35 13.88 -45.25
CA TYR A 147 10.71 14.52 -46.54
C TYR A 147 11.46 15.84 -46.29
N ILE A 148 12.15 16.28 -47.35
CA ILE A 148 12.88 17.54 -47.39
C ILE A 148 12.08 18.51 -48.23
N ASP A 149 11.74 19.66 -47.67
CA ASP A 149 11.21 20.79 -48.39
C ASP A 149 12.38 21.69 -48.81
N GLU A 150 12.88 21.45 -50.02
CA GLU A 150 14.02 22.19 -50.57
C GLU A 150 13.72 23.70 -50.73
N SER A 151 12.45 24.08 -50.86
CA SER A 151 12.06 25.48 -51.02
C SER A 151 12.10 26.26 -49.74
N ALA A 152 11.91 25.59 -48.61
CA ALA A 152 11.95 26.16 -47.28
C ALA A 152 13.23 25.82 -46.51
N GLU A 153 14.13 25.01 -47.12
CA GLU A 153 15.31 24.45 -46.47
C GLU A 153 15.01 23.71 -45.16
N HIS A 154 13.84 23.07 -45.09
CA HIS A 154 13.35 22.38 -43.92
C HIS A 154 13.19 20.87 -44.14
N ILE A 155 13.38 20.12 -43.05
CA ILE A 155 13.05 18.71 -42.98
C ILE A 155 11.71 18.61 -42.26
N ALA A 156 10.78 17.87 -42.82
CA ALA A 156 9.44 17.72 -42.27
C ALA A 156 8.98 16.26 -42.34
N ILE A 157 7.97 15.95 -41.53
CA ILE A 157 7.29 14.65 -41.52
C ILE A 157 5.85 14.87 -41.99
N GLU A 158 5.39 14.03 -42.92
CA GLU A 158 4.01 14.11 -43.38
C GLU A 158 3.07 13.71 -42.24
N GLY A 159 2.21 14.66 -41.87
CA GLY A 159 1.61 14.74 -40.58
C GLY A 159 0.62 13.66 -40.23
N ASP A 160 0.96 12.83 -39.36
CA ASP A 160 -0.05 12.34 -38.41
C ASP A 160 -0.09 13.28 -37.18
N SER A 161 -1.24 13.85 -36.94
CA SER A 161 -1.52 14.68 -35.73
C SER A 161 -1.18 14.00 -34.39
N THR A 162 -0.75 12.74 -34.43
CA THR A 162 -0.39 11.93 -33.29
C THR A 162 0.96 12.28 -32.63
N LEU A 163 1.79 13.08 -33.28
CA LEU A 163 3.14 13.43 -32.83
C LEU A 163 3.23 14.72 -32.01
N ARG A 164 2.17 15.52 -31.90
CA ARG A 164 2.19 16.77 -31.12
C ARG A 164 2.29 16.52 -29.62
N SER A 165 3.00 17.38 -28.88
CA SER A 165 3.38 17.16 -27.47
C SER A 165 2.21 17.03 -26.47
N SER A 166 1.08 17.68 -26.73
CA SER A 166 -0.17 17.48 -26.02
C SER A 166 -0.87 16.16 -26.42
N GLU A 167 -0.41 15.51 -27.43
CA GLU A 167 -1.03 14.41 -28.13
C GLU A 167 -0.42 13.06 -27.78
N HIS A 168 0.70 13.02 -27.11
CA HIS A 168 1.18 11.77 -26.50
C HIS A 168 0.21 11.29 -25.42
N ILE A 169 -0.33 12.25 -24.65
CA ILE A 169 -1.51 12.06 -23.82
C ILE A 169 -2.73 11.90 -24.74
N GLY A 170 -2.82 12.62 -25.85
CA GLY A 170 -3.91 12.65 -26.79
C GLY A 170 -4.13 11.36 -27.58
N THR A 171 -3.09 10.62 -27.94
CA THR A 171 -3.29 9.36 -28.69
C THR A 171 -3.72 8.22 -27.77
N ARG A 172 -3.15 8.14 -26.57
CA ARG A 172 -3.71 7.29 -25.51
C ARG A 172 -5.14 7.71 -25.17
N THR A 173 -5.40 9.00 -25.08
CA THR A 173 -6.72 9.56 -24.79
C THR A 173 -7.68 9.35 -25.98
N ARG A 174 -7.24 9.44 -27.25
CA ARG A 174 -8.08 9.14 -28.42
C ARG A 174 -8.37 7.64 -28.56
N LYS A 175 -7.38 6.77 -28.39
CA LYS A 175 -7.61 5.30 -28.33
C LYS A 175 -8.53 4.96 -27.15
N ALA A 176 -8.31 5.59 -26.00
CA ALA A 176 -9.17 5.45 -24.84
C ALA A 176 -10.57 6.06 -25.09
N ASN A 177 -10.67 7.26 -25.66
CA ASN A 177 -11.95 7.88 -26.00
C ASN A 177 -12.71 7.08 -27.06
N LYS A 178 -12.03 6.59 -28.11
CA LYS A 178 -12.64 5.73 -29.11
C LYS A 178 -13.09 4.39 -28.52
N TRP A 179 -12.28 3.82 -27.62
CA TRP A 179 -12.68 2.63 -26.86
C TRP A 179 -13.86 2.93 -25.94
N TRP A 180 -13.83 4.05 -25.21
CA TRP A 180 -14.92 4.50 -24.35
C TRP A 180 -16.21 4.79 -25.15
N GLU A 181 -16.07 5.40 -26.33
CA GLU A 181 -17.19 5.69 -27.23
C GLU A 181 -17.81 4.37 -27.77
N GLN A 182 -16.96 3.43 -28.17
CA GLN A 182 -17.40 2.09 -28.58
C GLN A 182 -18.03 1.34 -27.40
N ARG A 183 -17.41 1.39 -26.23
CA ARG A 183 -17.93 0.75 -25.02
C ARG A 183 -19.22 1.42 -24.54
N HIS A 184 -19.28 2.74 -24.57
CA HIS A 184 -20.50 3.48 -24.26
C HIS A 184 -21.63 3.11 -25.22
N ASN A 185 -21.39 3.11 -26.52
CA ASN A 185 -22.38 2.69 -27.52
C ASN A 185 -22.81 1.22 -27.36
N GLN A 186 -21.88 0.36 -26.95
CA GLN A 186 -22.19 -1.03 -26.62
C GLN A 186 -23.06 -1.11 -25.37
N LEU A 187 -22.69 -0.42 -24.29
CA LEU A 187 -23.45 -0.33 -23.06
C LEU A 187 -24.87 0.24 -23.30
N VAL A 188 -24.97 1.30 -24.13
CA VAL A 188 -26.29 1.86 -24.51
C VAL A 188 -27.14 0.86 -25.29
N ARG A 189 -26.52 0.03 -26.15
CA ARG A 189 -27.23 -1.05 -26.85
C ARG A 189 -27.65 -2.18 -25.91
N GLU A 190 -26.75 -2.56 -25.02
CA GLU A 190 -27.03 -3.56 -23.97
C GLU A 190 -28.14 -3.04 -23.04
N TYR A 191 -28.08 -1.77 -22.63
CA TYR A 191 -29.09 -1.12 -21.80
C TYR A 191 -30.46 -1.02 -22.48
N LYS A 192 -30.47 -0.74 -23.78
CA LYS A 192 -31.72 -0.72 -24.57
C LYS A 192 -32.30 -2.12 -24.80
N GLY A 193 -31.50 -3.18 -24.63
CA GLY A 193 -31.91 -4.55 -24.68
C GLY A 193 -32.27 -5.16 -23.32
N LEU A 194 -31.88 -4.52 -22.24
CA LEU A 194 -32.35 -4.81 -20.89
C LEU A 194 -33.69 -4.10 -20.78
N GLY A 195 -34.78 -4.82 -20.54
CA GLY A 195 -36.07 -4.19 -20.18
C GLY A 195 -35.91 -3.13 -19.11
N ASP A 196 -36.97 -2.48 -18.72
CA ASP A 196 -36.94 -1.47 -17.65
C ASP A 196 -36.07 -1.93 -16.49
N VAL A 197 -35.01 -1.17 -16.17
CA VAL A 197 -34.27 -1.37 -14.95
C VAL A 197 -35.30 -1.36 -13.82
N PRO A 198 -35.36 -2.40 -12.98
CA PRO A 198 -36.29 -2.39 -11.87
C PRO A 198 -36.12 -1.08 -11.12
N SER A 199 -37.15 -0.25 -11.09
CA SER A 199 -37.11 1.08 -10.45
C SER A 199 -37.12 0.98 -8.92
N SER A 200 -37.16 -0.22 -8.41
CA SER A 200 -36.92 -0.59 -7.01
C SER A 200 -36.04 -1.82 -7.01
N VAL A 201 -34.95 -1.81 -6.32
CA VAL A 201 -34.49 -2.98 -5.59
C VAL A 201 -35.76 -3.50 -4.90
N ASP A 202 -36.11 -4.76 -5.09
CA ASP A 202 -37.31 -5.34 -4.48
C ASP A 202 -37.34 -4.92 -3.02
N ALA A 203 -38.20 -3.97 -2.69
CA ALA A 203 -38.36 -3.49 -1.32
C ALA A 203 -39.00 -4.59 -0.44
N ASP A 204 -39.40 -5.70 -1.07
CA ASP A 204 -39.86 -6.91 -0.44
C ASP A 204 -38.76 -8.00 -0.33
N ALA A 205 -37.56 -7.79 -0.83
CA ALA A 205 -36.42 -8.56 -0.36
C ALA A 205 -36.25 -8.20 1.11
N ASP A 206 -36.53 -9.16 1.99
CA ASP A 206 -36.24 -9.06 3.41
C ASP A 206 -34.82 -8.45 3.52
N PRO A 207 -34.66 -7.28 4.13
CA PRO A 207 -33.32 -6.69 4.22
C PRO A 207 -32.44 -7.76 4.84
N ASP A 208 -31.43 -8.21 4.08
CA ASP A 208 -30.52 -9.23 4.56
C ASP A 208 -30.04 -8.79 5.94
N THR A 209 -30.40 -9.53 6.97
CA THR A 209 -29.91 -9.27 8.32
C THR A 209 -28.39 -9.30 8.27
N GLU A 210 -27.76 -8.44 9.02
CA GLU A 210 -26.30 -8.33 9.08
C GLU A 210 -25.80 -8.62 10.48
N ASP A 211 -24.52 -8.87 10.61
CA ASP A 211 -23.79 -8.76 11.86
C ASP A 211 -23.07 -7.42 11.92
N TRP A 212 -22.95 -6.84 13.11
CA TRP A 212 -22.17 -5.63 13.34
C TRP A 212 -20.83 -5.94 13.97
N VAL A 213 -19.74 -5.37 13.48
CA VAL A 213 -18.38 -5.58 13.99
C VAL A 213 -17.81 -4.28 14.49
N LEU A 214 -17.33 -4.25 15.75
CA LEU A 214 -16.41 -3.23 16.27
C LEU A 214 -15.05 -3.87 16.49
N HIS A 215 -14.01 -3.35 15.87
CA HIS A 215 -12.62 -3.74 16.13
C HIS A 215 -11.92 -2.65 16.94
N LEU A 216 -11.56 -2.98 18.18
CA LEU A 216 -10.87 -2.12 19.15
C LEU A 216 -9.55 -2.80 19.55
N THR A 217 -8.44 -2.12 19.31
CA THR A 217 -7.08 -2.66 19.48
C THR A 217 -6.13 -1.56 19.92
N ASP A 218 -4.97 -1.93 20.43
CA ASP A 218 -3.86 -1.02 20.72
C ASP A 218 -4.26 0.15 21.65
N ILE A 219 -5.03 -0.15 22.71
CA ILE A 219 -5.47 0.86 23.69
C ILE A 219 -4.29 1.39 24.51
N HIS A 220 -3.35 0.51 24.89
CA HIS A 220 -2.18 0.88 25.70
C HIS A 220 -2.54 1.64 26.98
N ALA A 221 -3.33 1.01 27.85
CA ALA A 221 -3.96 1.65 29.02
C ALA A 221 -2.99 2.25 30.05
N GLY A 222 -1.70 1.93 29.98
CA GLY A 222 -0.68 2.48 30.87
C GLY A 222 0.18 3.59 30.26
N ASP A 223 0.04 3.85 28.97
CA ASP A 223 0.91 4.78 28.25
C ASP A 223 0.66 6.23 28.62
N PHE A 224 1.75 7.00 28.53
CA PHE A 224 1.75 8.45 28.72
C PHE A 224 2.46 9.12 27.54
N VAL A 225 1.75 9.93 26.80
CA VAL A 225 2.30 10.65 25.64
C VAL A 225 2.19 12.15 25.84
N ARG A 226 3.33 12.82 25.72
CA ARG A 226 3.45 14.28 25.81
C ARG A 226 4.03 14.82 24.52
N GLN A 227 3.52 15.96 24.06
CA GLN A 227 4.08 16.71 22.95
C GLN A 227 5.31 17.55 23.39
N ASP A 228 6.09 18.04 22.43
CA ASP A 228 7.29 18.86 22.65
C ASP A 228 7.01 20.12 23.50
N ASP A 229 5.82 20.68 23.43
CA ASP A 229 5.39 21.84 24.21
C ASP A 229 4.97 21.47 25.64
N GLY A 230 5.03 20.19 26.02
CA GLY A 230 4.66 19.65 27.31
C GLY A 230 3.17 19.30 27.44
N THR A 231 2.36 19.50 26.40
CA THR A 231 0.95 19.14 26.43
C THR A 231 0.79 17.62 26.50
N VAL A 232 0.05 17.13 27.49
CA VAL A 232 -0.30 15.71 27.62
C VAL A 232 -1.43 15.43 26.63
N VAL A 233 -1.21 14.45 25.75
CA VAL A 233 -2.16 14.06 24.70
C VAL A 233 -2.71 12.66 24.88
N TYR A 234 -2.09 11.86 25.74
CA TYR A 234 -2.55 10.52 26.10
C TYR A 234 -2.07 10.14 27.49
N GLU A 235 -2.96 9.66 28.30
CA GLU A 235 -2.67 9.22 29.67
C GLU A 235 -3.73 8.21 30.16
N PRO A 236 -3.46 7.43 31.23
CA PRO A 236 -4.38 6.44 31.74
C PRO A 236 -5.78 6.96 32.07
N ASP A 237 -5.91 8.18 32.57
CA ASP A 237 -7.18 8.80 32.92
C ASP A 237 -8.11 9.05 31.71
N LEU A 238 -7.58 9.08 30.48
CA LEU A 238 -8.36 9.25 29.27
C LEU A 238 -9.00 7.94 28.75
N ILE A 239 -8.52 6.78 29.18
CA ILE A 239 -8.95 5.48 28.67
C ILE A 239 -10.46 5.26 28.79
N PRO A 240 -11.11 5.52 29.95
CA PRO A 240 -12.56 5.39 30.06
C PRO A 240 -13.32 6.22 29.03
N ASP A 241 -12.92 7.46 28.82
CA ASP A 241 -13.57 8.38 27.89
C ASP A 241 -13.38 7.96 26.43
N VAL A 242 -12.21 7.43 26.08
CA VAL A 242 -11.89 6.90 24.74
C VAL A 242 -12.77 5.70 24.41
N ILE A 243 -12.88 4.74 25.32
CA ILE A 243 -13.70 3.53 25.14
C ILE A 243 -15.19 3.91 25.05
N ASP A 244 -15.66 4.79 25.93
CA ASP A 244 -17.04 5.29 25.90
C ASP A 244 -17.33 6.05 24.60
N TYR A 245 -16.39 6.84 24.11
CA TYR A 245 -16.54 7.51 22.83
C TYR A 245 -16.60 6.53 21.65
N ALA A 246 -15.69 5.56 21.58
CA ALA A 246 -15.68 4.53 20.54
C ALA A 246 -17.00 3.74 20.55
N THR A 247 -17.50 3.37 21.74
CA THR A 247 -18.78 2.69 21.94
C THR A 247 -19.93 3.48 21.33
N ARG A 248 -20.13 4.71 21.80
CA ARG A 248 -21.23 5.58 21.32
C ARG A 248 -21.14 5.85 19.82
N ARG A 249 -19.90 6.01 19.31
CA ARG A 249 -19.71 6.31 17.91
C ARG A 249 -20.00 5.09 17.03
N SER A 250 -19.59 3.89 17.46
CA SER A 250 -19.89 2.65 16.74
C SER A 250 -21.40 2.38 16.71
N LEU A 251 -22.12 2.52 17.83
CA LEU A 251 -23.56 2.34 17.88
C LEU A 251 -24.28 3.34 16.96
N HIS A 252 -23.85 4.60 16.97
CA HIS A 252 -24.40 5.61 16.07
C HIS A 252 -24.14 5.28 14.59
N LEU A 253 -22.98 4.70 14.26
CA LEU A 253 -22.66 4.29 12.89
C LEU A 253 -23.49 3.06 12.47
N ALA A 254 -23.78 2.13 13.37
CA ALA A 254 -24.71 1.04 13.13
C ALA A 254 -26.11 1.57 12.76
N ASP A 255 -26.60 2.56 13.52
CA ASP A 255 -27.89 3.20 13.23
C ASP A 255 -27.88 3.94 11.87
N LEU A 256 -26.76 4.58 11.51
CA LEU A 256 -26.59 5.25 10.21
C LEU A 256 -26.48 4.25 9.05
N HIS A 257 -25.86 3.11 9.28
CA HIS A 257 -25.77 2.03 8.29
C HIS A 257 -27.14 1.47 7.97
N GLY A 258 -27.98 1.31 8.98
CA GLY A 258 -29.42 1.11 8.85
C GLY A 258 -29.83 -0.31 8.46
N ALA A 259 -28.98 -1.30 8.68
CA ALA A 259 -29.34 -2.72 8.56
C ALA A 259 -30.03 -3.25 9.82
N ASP A 260 -30.74 -4.35 9.70
CA ASP A 260 -31.18 -5.15 10.82
C ASP A 260 -30.04 -6.07 11.24
N TYR A 261 -29.69 -6.07 12.54
CA TYR A 261 -28.54 -6.82 13.04
C TYR A 261 -28.96 -7.95 13.97
N ASP A 262 -28.46 -9.17 13.68
CA ASP A 262 -28.66 -10.34 14.54
C ASP A 262 -27.63 -10.39 15.66
N THR A 263 -26.35 -10.27 15.31
CA THR A 263 -25.24 -10.40 16.24
C THR A 263 -24.28 -9.23 16.12
N ALA A 264 -23.78 -8.74 17.24
CA ALA A 264 -22.67 -7.81 17.26
C ALA A 264 -21.37 -8.50 17.75
N TYR A 265 -20.28 -8.22 17.07
CA TYR A 265 -18.94 -8.71 17.41
C TYR A 265 -18.09 -7.55 17.95
N ILE A 266 -17.55 -7.72 19.16
CA ILE A 266 -16.53 -6.84 19.72
C ILE A 266 -15.20 -7.58 19.61
N LEU A 267 -14.33 -7.13 18.69
CA LEU A 267 -13.02 -7.71 18.45
C LEU A 267 -11.98 -6.97 19.29
N ALA A 268 -11.49 -7.64 20.34
CA ALA A 268 -10.39 -7.18 21.17
C ALA A 268 -9.06 -7.59 20.51
N GLY A 269 -8.44 -6.66 19.78
CA GLY A 269 -7.32 -6.94 18.86
C GLY A 269 -5.95 -7.10 19.51
N GLY A 270 -5.85 -6.97 20.86
CA GLY A 270 -4.60 -7.02 21.61
C GLY A 270 -4.00 -5.64 21.89
N ASP A 271 -2.91 -5.64 22.67
CA ASP A 271 -2.24 -4.44 23.19
C ASP A 271 -3.20 -3.44 23.85
N TRP A 272 -4.17 -3.98 24.60
CA TRP A 272 -5.03 -3.20 25.47
C TRP A 272 -4.25 -2.70 26.68
N VAL A 273 -3.30 -3.49 27.16
CA VAL A 273 -2.31 -3.05 28.15
C VAL A 273 -1.03 -2.57 27.44
N THR A 274 -0.36 -1.61 28.03
CA THR A 274 0.97 -1.13 27.60
C THR A 274 2.06 -2.14 27.90
N GLY A 275 1.90 -2.89 29.00
CA GLY A 275 2.95 -3.75 29.52
C GLY A 275 4.07 -2.99 30.21
N GLU A 276 5.05 -3.73 30.67
CA GLU A 276 6.24 -3.20 31.36
C GLU A 276 7.51 -3.81 30.75
N GLY A 277 8.54 -2.98 30.55
CA GLY A 277 9.82 -3.41 29.97
C GLY A 277 9.69 -3.90 28.53
N VAL A 278 8.81 -3.29 27.75
CA VAL A 278 8.57 -3.63 26.34
C VAL A 278 9.78 -3.24 25.49
N TYR A 279 10.39 -2.11 25.82
CA TYR A 279 11.63 -1.61 25.25
C TYR A 279 12.51 -0.99 26.32
N GLU A 280 13.79 -0.84 26.03
CA GLU A 280 14.77 -0.28 26.95
C GLU A 280 14.43 1.19 27.26
N GLY A 281 14.44 1.53 28.53
CA GLY A 281 14.12 2.88 29.01
C GLY A 281 12.65 3.21 29.15
N GLN A 282 11.72 2.32 28.85
CA GLN A 282 10.28 2.58 28.89
C GLN A 282 9.81 3.16 30.23
N LEU A 283 10.23 2.55 31.34
CA LEU A 283 9.86 3.02 32.67
C LEU A 283 10.67 4.23 33.12
N GLU A 284 11.97 4.25 32.80
CA GLU A 284 12.89 5.34 33.17
C GLU A 284 12.55 6.65 32.44
N ASN A 285 12.04 6.56 31.23
CA ASN A 285 11.64 7.73 30.42
C ASN A 285 10.28 8.30 30.88
N GLY A 286 9.52 7.55 31.68
CA GLY A 286 8.19 7.95 32.10
C GLY A 286 7.13 7.77 31.02
N ASP A 287 7.39 6.88 30.04
CA ASP A 287 6.46 6.56 28.97
C ASP A 287 5.25 5.73 29.45
N VAL A 288 5.32 5.22 30.69
CA VAL A 288 4.27 4.46 31.36
C VAL A 288 3.96 5.11 32.71
N GLN A 289 2.70 5.39 32.98
CA GLN A 289 2.23 5.98 34.25
C GLN A 289 1.34 5.06 35.10
N ALA A 290 0.86 3.95 34.53
CA ALA A 290 0.14 2.93 35.28
C ALA A 290 0.88 1.59 35.18
N PHE A 291 1.08 0.89 36.27
CA PHE A 291 1.67 -0.43 36.29
C PHE A 291 0.65 -1.51 35.82
N MET A 292 1.11 -2.72 35.60
CA MET A 292 0.30 -3.77 34.96
C MET A 292 -1.04 -4.05 35.65
N ASP A 293 -1.09 -4.06 36.94
CA ASP A 293 -2.31 -4.25 37.71
C ASP A 293 -3.29 -3.06 37.56
N GLU A 294 -2.76 -1.85 37.61
CA GLU A 294 -3.52 -0.62 37.40
C GLU A 294 -4.04 -0.54 35.94
N GLN A 295 -3.23 -0.94 34.95
CA GLN A 295 -3.66 -1.01 33.53
C GLN A 295 -4.87 -1.94 33.35
N ILE A 296 -4.86 -3.08 34.04
CA ILE A 296 -5.95 -4.05 33.99
C ILE A 296 -7.21 -3.46 34.66
N ASP A 297 -7.05 -2.79 35.80
CA ASP A 297 -8.16 -2.17 36.52
C ASP A 297 -8.78 -1.00 35.71
N ILE A 298 -7.98 -0.17 35.09
CA ILE A 298 -8.43 0.95 34.22
C ILE A 298 -9.34 0.44 33.11
N LEU A 299 -9.02 -0.71 32.51
CA LEU A 299 -9.78 -1.30 31.38
C LEU A 299 -11.11 -1.93 31.87
N HIS A 300 -11.20 -2.38 33.09
CA HIS A 300 -12.28 -3.26 33.57
C HIS A 300 -13.67 -2.63 33.40
N ASP A 301 -13.89 -1.48 33.99
CA ASP A 301 -15.21 -0.83 33.98
C ASP A 301 -15.62 -0.25 32.63
N PRO A 302 -14.75 0.44 31.87
CA PRO A 302 -15.11 0.96 30.55
C PRO A 302 -15.48 -0.16 29.58
N VAL A 303 -14.74 -1.27 29.58
CA VAL A 303 -15.03 -2.41 28.69
C VAL A 303 -16.31 -3.13 29.15
N ARG A 304 -16.58 -3.25 30.43
CA ARG A 304 -17.86 -3.76 30.91
C ARG A 304 -19.02 -2.91 30.38
N ARG A 305 -18.94 -1.56 30.50
CA ARG A 305 -19.96 -0.64 29.94
C ARG A 305 -20.12 -0.73 28.46
N LEU A 306 -19.02 -0.91 27.70
CA LEU A 306 -19.06 -1.18 26.25
C LEU A 306 -19.89 -2.45 25.98
N ILE A 307 -19.63 -3.55 26.69
CA ILE A 307 -20.35 -4.81 26.52
C ILE A 307 -21.83 -4.65 26.88
N GLU A 308 -22.16 -3.97 28.01
CA GLU A 308 -23.52 -3.68 28.41
C GLU A 308 -24.28 -2.88 27.35
N ALA A 309 -23.69 -1.81 26.81
CA ALA A 309 -24.31 -0.98 25.78
C ALA A 309 -24.58 -1.76 24.50
N TYR A 310 -23.70 -2.70 24.15
CA TYR A 310 -23.93 -3.60 23.02
C TYR A 310 -25.02 -4.63 23.32
N ALA A 311 -25.03 -5.21 24.51
CA ALA A 311 -26.05 -6.17 24.95
C ALA A 311 -27.47 -5.57 24.97
N GLU A 312 -27.58 -4.27 25.28
CA GLU A 312 -28.86 -3.53 25.23
C GLU A 312 -29.33 -3.28 23.78
N ARG A 313 -28.41 -3.16 22.82
CA ARG A 313 -28.72 -2.77 21.43
C ARG A 313 -28.91 -3.95 20.50
N PHE A 314 -28.20 -5.06 20.69
CA PHE A 314 -28.16 -6.21 19.79
C PHE A 314 -28.72 -7.44 20.45
N GLU A 315 -29.34 -8.33 19.63
CA GLU A 315 -29.92 -9.57 20.12
C GLU A 315 -28.86 -10.51 20.70
N ASN A 316 -27.68 -10.58 20.05
CA ASN A 316 -26.54 -11.36 20.51
C ASN A 316 -25.26 -10.53 20.46
N VAL A 317 -24.36 -10.75 21.43
CA VAL A 317 -23.06 -10.10 21.48
C VAL A 317 -21.95 -11.14 21.68
N GLU A 318 -20.99 -11.17 20.76
CA GLU A 318 -19.79 -11.99 20.89
C GLU A 318 -18.55 -11.11 21.07
N VAL A 319 -17.83 -11.31 22.15
CA VAL A 319 -16.54 -10.66 22.40
C VAL A 319 -15.42 -11.63 22.04
N VAL A 320 -14.69 -11.35 20.98
CA VAL A 320 -13.58 -12.19 20.47
C VAL A 320 -12.26 -11.56 20.86
N CYS A 321 -11.49 -12.24 21.71
CA CYS A 321 -10.28 -11.70 22.33
C CYS A 321 -9.01 -12.29 21.73
N GLN A 322 -8.12 -11.45 21.24
CA GLN A 322 -6.77 -11.76 20.80
C GLN A 322 -5.77 -10.99 21.69
N VAL A 323 -4.67 -11.64 22.06
CA VAL A 323 -3.59 -10.97 22.82
C VAL A 323 -2.60 -10.30 21.90
N GLY A 324 -2.04 -9.16 22.33
CA GLY A 324 -0.97 -8.48 21.65
C GLY A 324 0.42 -8.86 22.17
N ASN A 325 1.42 -8.09 21.73
CA ASN A 325 2.81 -8.32 22.13
C ASN A 325 3.24 -7.49 23.35
N HIS A 326 2.55 -6.41 23.69
CA HIS A 326 2.85 -5.55 24.82
C HIS A 326 2.52 -6.21 26.17
N GLY A 327 1.38 -6.87 26.29
CA GLY A 327 0.98 -7.55 27.52
C GLY A 327 1.84 -8.75 27.91
N LYS A 328 2.74 -9.22 27.05
CA LYS A 328 3.57 -10.40 27.27
C LYS A 328 4.61 -10.14 28.37
N SER A 329 4.64 -11.00 29.41
CA SER A 329 5.73 -10.98 30.40
C SER A 329 7.08 -11.26 29.74
N ARG A 330 8.06 -10.45 30.08
CA ARG A 330 9.45 -10.56 29.58
C ARG A 330 10.40 -11.23 30.58
N ALA A 331 9.90 -11.59 31.75
CA ALA A 331 10.67 -12.34 32.73
C ALA A 331 11.02 -13.74 32.20
N SER A 332 12.27 -14.17 32.39
CA SER A 332 12.72 -15.47 31.94
C SER A 332 11.93 -16.60 32.63
N GLY A 333 11.55 -17.61 31.85
CA GLY A 333 10.83 -18.79 32.35
C GLY A 333 9.33 -18.60 32.58
N THR A 334 8.75 -17.46 32.21
CA THR A 334 7.30 -17.24 32.29
C THR A 334 6.55 -17.92 31.16
N SER A 335 5.34 -18.40 31.44
CA SER A 335 4.43 -18.97 30.46
C SER A 335 3.91 -17.88 29.51
N LYS A 336 3.59 -18.26 28.27
CA LYS A 336 2.84 -17.41 27.31
C LYS A 336 1.46 -16.99 27.86
N GLN A 337 0.91 -17.72 28.85
CA GLN A 337 -0.33 -17.39 29.52
C GLN A 337 -0.16 -16.20 30.48
N ASN A 338 1.06 -15.83 30.87
CA ASN A 338 1.36 -14.63 31.64
C ASN A 338 1.42 -13.42 30.67
N ASN A 339 0.25 -12.97 30.26
CA ASN A 339 0.03 -11.86 29.37
C ASN A 339 -1.06 -10.95 29.95
N GLY A 340 -0.79 -9.64 30.08
CA GLY A 340 -1.68 -8.66 30.67
C GLY A 340 -3.04 -8.58 30.01
N ASP A 341 -3.07 -8.59 28.64
CA ASP A 341 -4.34 -8.62 27.89
C ASP A 341 -5.18 -9.83 28.29
N LEU A 342 -4.54 -11.01 28.31
CA LEU A 342 -5.24 -12.25 28.65
C LEU A 342 -5.82 -12.22 30.10
N ILE A 343 -5.10 -11.61 31.02
CA ILE A 343 -5.56 -11.44 32.42
C ILE A 343 -6.75 -10.47 32.45
N ALA A 344 -6.64 -9.32 31.77
CA ALA A 344 -7.73 -8.35 31.66
C ALA A 344 -9.00 -8.99 31.05
N TYR A 345 -8.88 -9.70 29.94
CA TYR A 345 -10.02 -10.40 29.32
C TYR A 345 -10.67 -11.44 30.25
N LYS A 346 -9.87 -12.21 31.00
CA LYS A 346 -10.39 -13.20 31.96
C LYS A 346 -11.10 -12.54 33.14
N ASN A 347 -10.60 -11.41 33.63
CA ASN A 347 -11.24 -10.65 34.71
C ASN A 347 -12.60 -10.12 34.25
N ILE A 348 -12.66 -9.49 33.05
CA ILE A 348 -13.91 -9.00 32.47
C ILE A 348 -14.91 -10.15 32.25
N ARG A 349 -14.47 -11.27 31.69
CA ARG A 349 -15.32 -12.47 31.53
C ARG A 349 -15.86 -12.99 32.88
N SER A 350 -15.04 -13.00 33.93
CA SER A 350 -15.46 -13.42 35.23
C SER A 350 -16.55 -12.50 35.81
N THR A 351 -16.43 -11.19 35.56
CA THR A 351 -17.44 -10.21 35.93
C THR A 351 -18.75 -10.42 35.18
N ILE A 352 -18.69 -10.56 33.84
CA ILE A 352 -19.86 -10.85 33.01
C ILE A 352 -20.55 -12.15 33.47
N ALA A 353 -19.80 -13.22 33.67
CA ALA A 353 -20.33 -14.48 34.17
C ALA A 353 -21.01 -14.34 35.55
N THR A 354 -20.48 -13.48 36.42
CA THR A 354 -21.08 -13.18 37.72
C THR A 354 -22.40 -12.40 37.59
N ILE A 355 -22.46 -11.46 36.63
CA ILE A 355 -23.68 -10.70 36.29
C ILE A 355 -24.74 -11.66 35.76
N GLN A 356 -24.39 -12.52 34.86
CA GLN A 356 -25.25 -13.55 34.26
C GLN A 356 -25.84 -14.49 35.35
N ASP A 357 -24.98 -14.97 36.25
CA ASP A 357 -25.40 -15.95 37.27
C ASP A 357 -26.25 -15.31 38.39
N LYS A 358 -25.94 -14.10 38.82
CA LYS A 358 -26.57 -13.48 39.99
C LYS A 358 -27.72 -12.55 39.69
N TYR A 359 -27.71 -11.92 38.53
CA TYR A 359 -28.68 -10.88 38.20
C TYR A 359 -29.56 -11.22 37.01
N ASP A 360 -29.34 -12.36 36.35
CA ASP A 360 -30.04 -12.81 35.13
C ASP A 360 -30.00 -11.75 34.02
N ASP A 361 -28.89 -11.03 33.96
CA ASP A 361 -28.62 -9.97 32.97
C ASP A 361 -27.46 -10.39 32.04
N LEU A 362 -27.31 -9.74 30.90
CA LEU A 362 -26.27 -10.03 29.88
C LEU A 362 -26.27 -11.48 29.38
N GLN A 363 -27.42 -12.16 29.38
CA GLN A 363 -27.56 -13.56 28.96
C GLN A 363 -27.24 -13.74 27.46
N ASN A 364 -27.35 -12.64 26.67
CA ASN A 364 -27.03 -12.58 25.26
C ASN A 364 -25.54 -12.31 24.96
N VAL A 365 -24.68 -12.31 25.99
CA VAL A 365 -23.24 -12.02 25.81
C VAL A 365 -22.41 -13.29 25.91
N ALA A 366 -21.53 -13.53 24.92
CA ALA A 366 -20.53 -14.58 24.94
C ALA A 366 -19.12 -14.02 24.80
N MET A 367 -18.16 -14.48 25.61
CA MET A 367 -16.76 -14.08 25.50
C MET A 367 -15.88 -15.24 25.06
N LYS A 368 -15.32 -15.14 23.86
CA LYS A 368 -14.40 -16.14 23.27
C LYS A 368 -12.95 -15.74 23.55
N ILE A 369 -12.42 -16.21 24.68
CA ILE A 369 -11.03 -16.01 25.09
C ILE A 369 -10.29 -17.34 24.91
N GLY A 370 -9.23 -17.34 24.11
CA GLY A 370 -8.44 -18.54 23.91
C GLY A 370 -7.13 -18.53 24.65
N GLU A 371 -6.29 -19.51 24.33
CA GLU A 371 -4.89 -19.51 24.71
C GLU A 371 -4.14 -18.37 24.01
N ALA A 372 -2.96 -18.01 24.53
CA ALA A 372 -2.09 -17.02 23.91
C ALA A 372 -1.50 -17.55 22.58
N ARG A 373 -2.31 -17.51 21.53
CA ARG A 373 -1.95 -17.84 20.16
C ARG A 373 -1.81 -16.57 19.31
N PRO A 374 -1.10 -16.60 18.18
CA PRO A 374 -0.91 -15.42 17.33
C PRO A 374 -2.16 -14.98 16.57
N TYR A 375 -3.21 -15.80 16.56
CA TYR A 375 -4.47 -15.52 15.86
C TYR A 375 -5.66 -16.22 16.50
N ARG A 376 -6.86 -15.81 16.07
CA ARG A 376 -8.14 -16.42 16.42
C ARG A 376 -9.08 -16.42 15.23
N ASN A 377 -9.61 -17.61 14.89
CA ASN A 377 -10.71 -17.72 13.94
C ASN A 377 -12.05 -17.72 14.70
N PHE A 378 -13.05 -17.13 14.12
CA PHE A 378 -14.43 -17.09 14.64
C PHE A 378 -15.42 -17.07 13.48
N GLN A 379 -16.67 -17.42 13.78
CA GLN A 379 -17.71 -17.52 12.77
C GLN A 379 -18.70 -16.39 12.94
N MET A 380 -19.13 -15.81 11.85
CA MET A 380 -20.15 -14.78 11.73
C MET A 380 -21.26 -15.29 10.79
N ARG A 381 -22.41 -14.63 10.77
CA ARG A 381 -23.53 -14.98 9.89
C ARG A 381 -23.89 -16.47 9.97
N ASP A 382 -24.10 -17.00 11.17
CA ASP A 382 -24.40 -18.44 11.38
C ASP A 382 -23.40 -19.40 10.72
N GLY A 383 -22.15 -19.02 10.67
CA GLY A 383 -21.06 -19.84 10.12
C GLY A 383 -20.83 -19.68 8.61
N LYS A 384 -21.50 -18.74 7.94
CA LYS A 384 -21.29 -18.47 6.51
C LYS A 384 -20.06 -17.60 6.25
N VAL A 385 -19.62 -16.82 7.23
CA VAL A 385 -18.47 -15.92 7.12
C VAL A 385 -17.46 -16.22 8.23
N THR A 386 -16.24 -16.55 7.84
CA THR A 386 -15.15 -16.83 8.77
C THR A 386 -14.28 -15.58 8.98
N GLY A 387 -14.22 -15.09 10.21
CA GLY A 387 -13.31 -14.03 10.64
C GLY A 387 -11.97 -14.57 11.12
N HIS A 388 -10.87 -13.90 10.78
CA HIS A 388 -9.51 -14.18 11.24
C HIS A 388 -8.94 -12.97 11.96
N LEU A 389 -8.92 -13.01 13.29
CA LEU A 389 -8.39 -11.94 14.13
C LEU A 389 -6.94 -12.23 14.52
N ARG A 390 -6.07 -11.27 14.28
CA ARG A 390 -4.65 -11.31 14.56
C ARG A 390 -4.20 -9.97 15.12
N HIS A 391 -3.29 -9.95 16.11
CA HIS A 391 -2.78 -8.65 16.57
C HIS A 391 -1.98 -7.93 15.48
N GLY A 392 -1.07 -8.62 14.77
CA GLY A 392 -0.44 -8.06 13.57
C GLY A 392 1.08 -7.88 13.63
N GLN A 393 1.73 -8.09 14.80
CA GLN A 393 3.18 -7.94 14.96
C GLN A 393 4.04 -8.84 14.05
N ASP A 394 3.43 -9.84 13.43
CA ASP A 394 4.06 -10.76 12.48
C ASP A 394 3.65 -10.47 11.03
N ARG A 395 3.06 -9.30 10.77
CA ARG A 395 2.58 -8.86 9.46
C ARG A 395 3.09 -7.45 9.17
N ASP A 396 3.37 -7.17 7.90
CA ASP A 396 3.80 -5.84 7.46
C ASP A 396 2.75 -5.24 6.51
N PRO A 397 1.93 -4.27 6.96
CA PRO A 397 0.93 -3.62 6.12
C PRO A 397 1.55 -2.76 5.00
N GLN A 398 2.83 -2.40 5.11
CA GLN A 398 3.58 -1.64 4.11
C GLN A 398 4.39 -2.54 3.16
N ALA A 399 4.33 -3.86 3.34
CA ALA A 399 5.02 -4.80 2.47
C ALA A 399 4.64 -4.59 1.00
N SER A 400 5.57 -4.90 0.10
CA SER A 400 5.28 -4.90 -1.34
C SER A 400 4.12 -5.86 -1.66
N THR A 401 3.38 -5.59 -2.73
CA THR A 401 2.23 -6.41 -3.12
C THR A 401 2.57 -7.90 -3.22
N SER A 402 3.74 -8.24 -3.75
CA SER A 402 4.18 -9.64 -3.89
C SER A 402 4.52 -10.30 -2.55
N ALA A 403 5.15 -9.57 -1.62
CA ALA A 403 5.44 -10.06 -0.28
C ALA A 403 4.15 -10.26 0.52
N ARG A 404 3.25 -9.31 0.46
CA ARG A 404 1.92 -9.35 1.09
C ARG A 404 1.07 -10.50 0.57
N LEU A 405 1.00 -10.67 -0.76
CA LEU A 405 0.30 -11.78 -1.38
C LEU A 405 0.81 -13.12 -0.86
N LYS A 406 2.14 -13.30 -0.84
CA LYS A 406 2.76 -14.55 -0.35
C LYS A 406 2.44 -14.81 1.12
N GLU A 407 2.49 -13.80 1.95
CA GLU A 407 2.23 -13.88 3.39
C GLU A 407 0.77 -14.22 3.70
N TRP A 408 -0.17 -13.51 3.09
CA TRP A 408 -1.60 -13.70 3.34
C TRP A 408 -2.17 -14.89 2.61
N MET A 409 -1.64 -15.27 1.44
CA MET A 409 -2.03 -16.50 0.75
C MET A 409 -1.71 -17.74 1.59
N SER A 410 -0.55 -17.79 2.26
CA SER A 410 -0.24 -18.87 3.20
C SER A 410 -1.24 -18.91 4.35
N THR A 411 -1.60 -17.74 4.90
CA THR A 411 -2.58 -17.66 5.99
C THR A 411 -3.97 -18.10 5.54
N LEU A 412 -4.39 -17.71 4.33
CA LEU A 412 -5.67 -18.09 3.76
C LEU A 412 -5.76 -19.61 3.53
N LEU A 413 -4.70 -20.21 2.99
CA LEU A 413 -4.63 -21.66 2.77
C LEU A 413 -4.69 -22.47 4.07
N ASP A 414 -4.11 -21.92 5.16
CA ASP A 414 -4.10 -22.58 6.46
C ASP A 414 -5.42 -22.40 7.24
N HIS A 415 -6.18 -21.33 6.99
CA HIS A 415 -7.29 -20.91 7.87
C HIS A 415 -8.62 -20.66 7.17
N ASP A 416 -8.64 -20.57 5.84
CA ASP A 416 -9.83 -20.40 5.00
C ASP A 416 -10.78 -19.30 5.53
N PHE A 417 -10.27 -18.05 5.64
CA PHE A 417 -11.03 -16.93 6.15
C PHE A 417 -11.65 -16.09 5.03
N ASP A 418 -12.79 -15.48 5.33
CA ASP A 418 -13.48 -14.52 4.46
C ASP A 418 -13.15 -13.06 4.80
N LEU A 419 -12.79 -12.79 6.06
CA LEU A 419 -12.40 -11.47 6.56
C LEU A 419 -11.23 -11.62 7.54
N ALA A 420 -10.23 -10.75 7.45
CA ALA A 420 -9.15 -10.70 8.42
C ALA A 420 -9.05 -9.32 9.09
N TYR A 421 -8.58 -9.32 10.34
CA TYR A 421 -8.43 -8.12 11.17
C TYR A 421 -7.06 -8.09 11.80
N LEU A 422 -6.45 -6.89 11.85
CA LEU A 422 -5.19 -6.67 12.54
C LEU A 422 -5.08 -5.27 13.14
N GLY A 423 -4.30 -5.15 14.22
CA GLY A 423 -3.88 -3.93 14.90
C GLY A 423 -2.38 -3.70 14.76
N HIS A 424 -1.69 -3.43 15.89
CA HIS A 424 -0.24 -3.31 16.08
C HIS A 424 0.42 -2.13 15.35
N HIS A 425 0.03 -1.85 14.13
CA HIS A 425 0.68 -0.84 13.30
C HIS A 425 0.09 0.56 13.47
N HIS A 426 -0.95 0.69 14.29
CA HIS A 426 -1.66 1.94 14.59
C HIS A 426 -2.14 2.68 13.32
N VAL A 427 -2.48 1.94 12.27
CA VAL A 427 -3.00 2.47 11.01
C VAL A 427 -4.37 1.89 10.72
N THR A 428 -5.26 2.71 10.15
CA THR A 428 -6.61 2.26 9.81
C THR A 428 -6.81 2.25 8.29
N GLY A 429 -7.36 1.17 7.81
CA GLY A 429 -7.74 1.02 6.41
C GLY A 429 -7.88 -0.43 5.99
N MET A 430 -8.24 -0.61 4.74
CA MET A 430 -8.22 -1.92 4.10
C MET A 430 -6.89 -2.14 3.41
N ILE A 431 -6.23 -3.25 3.71
CA ILE A 431 -4.94 -3.60 3.09
C ILE A 431 -5.21 -4.15 1.69
N PRO A 432 -4.72 -3.48 0.62
CA PRO A 432 -4.97 -3.91 -0.75
C PRO A 432 -4.16 -5.17 -1.08
N TRP A 433 -4.84 -6.24 -1.48
CA TRP A 433 -4.28 -7.48 -2.02
C TRP A 433 -5.34 -8.21 -2.87
N ASP A 434 -4.98 -9.28 -3.54
CA ASP A 434 -5.88 -10.07 -4.39
C ASP A 434 -6.43 -11.27 -3.61
N GLY A 435 -7.35 -11.00 -2.68
CA GLY A 435 -7.97 -12.00 -1.79
C GLY A 435 -9.01 -11.38 -0.86
N PRO A 436 -9.49 -12.13 0.15
CA PRO A 436 -10.46 -11.63 1.12
C PRO A 436 -10.04 -10.33 1.80
N PRO A 437 -10.98 -9.43 2.14
CA PRO A 437 -10.65 -8.16 2.78
C PRO A 437 -9.84 -8.31 4.07
N ILE A 438 -8.83 -7.45 4.24
CA ILE A 438 -8.02 -7.37 5.45
C ILE A 438 -8.20 -5.97 6.02
N VAL A 439 -8.77 -5.89 7.21
CA VAL A 439 -9.02 -4.65 7.95
C VAL A 439 -7.88 -4.40 8.93
N ALA A 440 -7.14 -3.34 8.73
CA ALA A 440 -6.24 -2.80 9.74
C ALA A 440 -6.97 -1.76 10.56
N THR A 441 -6.78 -1.77 11.88
CA THR A 441 -7.40 -0.81 12.80
C THR A 441 -6.31 -0.04 13.55
N GLY A 442 -6.50 1.26 13.65
CA GLY A 442 -5.61 2.17 14.35
C GLY A 442 -5.71 2.05 15.88
N SER A 443 -5.06 2.95 16.54
CA SER A 443 -4.90 3.01 17.99
C SER A 443 -5.41 4.35 18.52
N PRO A 444 -6.04 4.41 19.67
CA PRO A 444 -6.32 5.67 20.34
C PRO A 444 -5.05 6.36 20.85
N LYS A 445 -3.97 5.63 21.03
CA LYS A 445 -2.68 6.16 21.43
C LYS A 445 -2.01 6.87 20.25
N PRO A 446 -1.69 8.16 20.33
CA PRO A 446 -0.92 8.85 19.31
C PRO A 446 0.55 8.37 19.28
N SER A 447 1.26 8.68 18.21
CA SER A 447 2.69 8.41 18.12
C SER A 447 3.44 9.15 19.21
N GLY A 448 4.26 8.43 19.98
CA GLY A 448 5.12 9.00 21.02
C GLY A 448 6.55 9.21 20.49
N GLU A 449 7.39 9.85 21.32
CA GLU A 449 8.79 10.15 21.02
C GLU A 449 9.59 8.94 20.51
N PHE A 450 9.33 7.75 21.05
CA PHE A 450 9.99 6.52 20.60
C PHE A 450 9.71 6.23 19.11
N VAL A 451 8.46 6.37 18.66
CA VAL A 451 8.06 6.13 17.27
C VAL A 451 8.62 7.23 16.35
N GLU A 452 8.65 8.47 16.85
CA GLU A 452 9.24 9.61 16.14
C GLU A 452 10.74 9.42 15.94
N ARG A 453 11.47 8.95 16.96
CA ARG A 453 12.89 8.60 16.86
C ARG A 453 13.19 7.52 15.82
N LEU A 454 12.27 6.59 15.61
CA LEU A 454 12.39 5.58 14.56
C LEU A 454 12.12 6.15 13.14
N GLY A 455 11.65 7.41 13.04
CA GLY A 455 11.35 8.06 11.78
C GLY A 455 10.16 7.47 11.03
N VAL A 456 9.34 6.65 11.70
CA VAL A 456 8.17 5.97 11.12
C VAL A 456 6.84 6.57 11.57
N GLY A 457 6.85 7.46 12.56
CA GLY A 457 5.68 8.18 13.06
C GLY A 457 5.54 9.54 12.40
N VAL A 458 4.32 9.90 12.04
CA VAL A 458 3.96 11.28 11.74
C VAL A 458 3.13 11.77 12.92
N PRO A 459 3.45 12.93 13.54
CA PRO A 459 2.58 13.53 14.54
C PRO A 459 1.22 13.76 13.88
N SER A 460 0.31 12.84 14.06
CA SER A 460 -1.03 12.93 13.47
C SER A 460 -1.92 13.67 14.46
N ARG A 461 -2.47 14.80 14.03
CA ARG A 461 -3.52 15.50 14.77
C ARG A 461 -4.85 14.75 14.72
N TYR A 462 -4.94 13.73 13.86
CA TYR A 462 -6.17 12.99 13.59
C TYR A 462 -5.85 11.53 13.46
N GLN A 463 -6.46 10.74 14.31
CA GLN A 463 -6.20 9.33 14.42
C GLN A 463 -7.51 8.56 14.38
N SER A 464 -7.54 7.44 13.72
CA SER A 464 -8.63 6.50 13.83
C SER A 464 -8.35 5.58 15.00
N ILE A 465 -9.24 5.59 15.98
CA ILE A 465 -9.08 4.91 17.28
C ILE A 465 -9.72 3.52 17.31
N ALA A 466 -10.57 3.24 16.35
CA ALA A 466 -11.25 1.96 16.17
C ALA A 466 -11.82 1.89 14.75
N SER A 467 -12.32 0.74 14.35
CA SER A 467 -13.09 0.58 13.13
C SER A 467 -14.34 -0.25 13.34
N CYS A 468 -15.40 0.02 12.58
CA CYS A 468 -16.59 -0.80 12.57
C CYS A 468 -17.15 -0.96 11.17
N HIS A 469 -17.95 -2.00 10.96
CA HIS A 469 -18.60 -2.33 9.69
C HIS A 469 -19.73 -3.34 9.89
N GLY A 470 -20.58 -3.48 8.88
CA GLY A 470 -21.56 -4.56 8.79
C GLY A 470 -20.97 -5.80 8.11
N VAL A 471 -21.60 -6.93 8.30
CA VAL A 471 -21.28 -8.19 7.61
C VAL A 471 -22.59 -8.85 7.20
N SER A 472 -22.81 -9.00 5.88
CA SER A 472 -23.90 -9.78 5.29
C SER A 472 -23.42 -11.20 4.95
N ASP A 473 -24.33 -12.04 4.45
CA ASP A 473 -23.99 -13.35 3.91
C ASP A 473 -23.04 -13.28 2.70
N ALA A 474 -22.95 -12.11 2.05
CA ALA A 474 -22.07 -11.85 0.92
C ALA A 474 -20.71 -11.23 1.33
N GLY A 475 -20.46 -11.04 2.63
CA GLY A 475 -19.24 -10.47 3.16
C GLY A 475 -19.43 -9.08 3.78
N MET A 476 -18.37 -8.30 3.85
CA MET A 476 -18.35 -6.99 4.52
C MET A 476 -19.18 -5.94 3.79
N THR A 477 -20.03 -5.23 4.55
CA THR A 477 -20.88 -4.14 4.09
C THR A 477 -20.49 -2.84 4.77
N GLY A 478 -19.94 -1.92 4.00
CA GLY A 478 -19.44 -0.66 4.55
C GLY A 478 -18.14 -0.83 5.36
N PHE A 479 -17.47 0.26 5.62
CA PHE A 479 -16.30 0.34 6.48
C PHE A 479 -16.22 1.75 7.08
N TYR A 480 -16.22 1.85 8.40
CA TYR A 480 -16.31 3.10 9.14
C TYR A 480 -15.14 3.25 10.12
N PRO A 481 -14.10 4.00 9.78
CA PRO A 481 -13.10 4.42 10.76
C PRO A 481 -13.74 5.31 11.82
N ILE A 482 -13.47 5.04 13.09
CA ILE A 482 -13.86 5.91 14.21
C ILE A 482 -12.73 6.89 14.47
N ASP A 483 -12.96 8.15 14.16
CA ASP A 483 -11.99 9.23 14.23
C ASP A 483 -12.07 9.98 15.57
N ASP A 484 -10.92 10.34 16.14
CA ASP A 484 -10.80 11.01 17.44
C ASP A 484 -11.06 12.51 17.41
N ARG A 485 -11.22 13.13 16.22
CA ARG A 485 -11.38 14.59 16.07
C ARG A 485 -12.54 15.18 16.90
N ALA A 486 -13.62 14.44 17.04
CA ALA A 486 -14.75 14.88 17.85
C ALA A 486 -14.48 14.67 19.35
N PHE A 487 -13.62 13.76 19.72
CA PHE A 487 -13.15 13.55 21.09
C PHE A 487 -12.21 14.67 21.55
N GLN A 488 -11.25 15.05 20.73
CA GLN A 488 -10.26 16.09 21.03
C GLN A 488 -10.85 17.51 21.11
N ARG A 489 -12.07 17.75 20.61
CA ARG A 489 -12.75 19.06 20.64
C ARG A 489 -13.53 19.31 21.94
N ARG A 490 -13.48 18.41 22.90
CA ARG A 490 -14.11 18.56 24.21
C ARG A 490 -13.12 19.09 25.23
#